data_b86e486914b6237bd23e8e6e996f2be8
#
_entry.id   b86e486914b6237bd23e8e6e996f2be8
#
_cell.length_a   1.000
_cell.length_b   1.000
_cell.length_c   1.000
_cell.angle_alpha   90.00
_cell.angle_beta   90.00
_cell.angle_gamma   90.00
#
_symmetry.space_group_name_H-M   'P 1'
#
loop_
_entity.id
_entity.type
_entity.pdbx_description
1 polymer ?
#
loop_
_entity_poly.entity_id
_entity_poly.type
_entity_poly.pdbx_seq_one_letter_code
_entity_poly.pdbx_strand_id
1 'polypeptide(L)'
;MKKVAIIGGGISGLYMASLLRLNSNYEVSIYEKNNSINLEKGYGIQLSVNSVKLLNKIGFQNINFEEKFFPNKVNFYSLKNKSKICDLDISAFNSHEDRYTTLQRFTLIDFLRNKIPSNLINFNKKVIEVQSESEITKVIFEDKSSIECDYLIISDGAFSKTRSLIANKEIKPSYFNSIAVRGNIDQNDLWNIDHNNISLFLGSNLHSVVYPVNQNGQFNFIAILRKKLNSNELANYSLFNNDEFVSSTLFEISKQVDRNIVENLRDIKCFPVFVSTEIFQPKNKNIYIIGDAFFTFPPTFAQGASQSIEVAHELYKNFENGNDHFNKERIKRTKMIDRKSKFNYFVFHFSNPLMIFIRNLLMRYLVKNNRFINSYVGKIYKN
;
A
#
# COMPACT_ATOMS: atom_id res chain seq x y z
N MET A 1 4.44 -21.49 25.45
CA MET A 1 4.34 -20.41 24.43
C MET A 1 3.65 -20.97 23.20
N LYS A 2 2.79 -20.19 22.56
CA LYS A 2 2.16 -20.55 21.29
C LYS A 2 3.09 -20.21 20.12
N LYS A 3 3.32 -21.17 19.23
CA LYS A 3 4.14 -20.97 18.03
C LYS A 3 3.37 -20.25 16.94
N VAL A 4 3.89 -19.12 16.48
CA VAL A 4 3.30 -18.31 15.42
C VAL A 4 4.22 -18.26 14.20
N ALA A 5 3.75 -18.82 13.10
CA ALA A 5 4.45 -18.76 11.82
C ALA A 5 3.86 -17.63 10.96
N ILE A 6 4.69 -16.71 10.49
CA ILE A 6 4.31 -15.62 9.59
C ILE A 6 4.92 -15.87 8.22
N ILE A 7 4.10 -16.01 7.19
CA ILE A 7 4.55 -16.22 5.81
C ILE A 7 4.61 -14.88 5.09
N GLY A 8 5.84 -14.44 4.76
CA GLY A 8 6.14 -13.19 4.06
C GLY A 8 6.73 -12.10 4.94
N GLY A 9 7.91 -11.61 4.57
CA GLY A 9 8.68 -10.54 5.22
C GLY A 9 8.35 -9.14 4.69
N GLY A 10 7.09 -8.88 4.30
CA GLY A 10 6.61 -7.57 3.87
C GLY A 10 6.20 -6.67 5.05
N ILE A 11 5.64 -5.46 4.76
CA ILE A 11 5.24 -4.48 5.77
C ILE A 11 4.31 -5.09 6.83
N SER A 12 3.28 -5.82 6.42
CA SER A 12 2.32 -6.42 7.37
C SER A 12 2.93 -7.52 8.23
N GLY A 13 3.75 -8.40 7.61
CA GLY A 13 4.40 -9.50 8.34
C GLY A 13 5.44 -9.02 9.33
N LEU A 14 6.32 -8.09 8.93
CA LEU A 14 7.31 -7.48 9.82
C LEU A 14 6.65 -6.71 10.97
N TYR A 15 5.60 -5.93 10.68
CA TYR A 15 4.90 -5.19 11.72
C TYR A 15 4.18 -6.13 12.70
N MET A 16 3.52 -7.19 12.20
CA MET A 16 2.89 -8.21 13.05
C MET A 16 3.91 -8.92 13.96
N ALA A 17 5.04 -9.32 13.39
CA ALA A 17 6.12 -9.94 14.16
C ALA A 17 6.68 -9.00 15.24
N SER A 18 6.83 -7.69 14.92
CA SER A 18 7.31 -6.70 15.88
C SER A 18 6.39 -6.53 17.09
N LEU A 19 5.08 -6.70 16.91
CA LEU A 19 4.09 -6.66 17.99
C LEU A 19 4.10 -7.96 18.81
N LEU A 20 4.01 -9.11 18.14
CA LEU A 20 3.92 -10.41 18.83
C LEU A 20 5.14 -10.73 19.68
N ARG A 21 6.34 -10.39 19.20
CA ARG A 21 7.58 -10.63 19.97
C ARG A 21 7.66 -9.89 21.31
N LEU A 22 6.87 -8.85 21.50
CA LEU A 22 6.80 -8.13 22.78
C LEU A 22 5.96 -8.88 23.82
N ASN A 23 5.23 -9.90 23.39
CA ASN A 23 4.38 -10.71 24.25
C ASN A 23 5.01 -12.10 24.44
N SER A 24 5.42 -12.41 25.66
CA SER A 24 6.10 -13.68 26.02
C SER A 24 5.25 -14.94 25.83
N ASN A 25 3.96 -14.79 25.53
CA ASN A 25 3.08 -15.93 25.25
C ASN A 25 3.30 -16.52 23.85
N TYR A 26 4.04 -15.82 22.97
CA TYR A 26 4.22 -16.21 21.58
C TYR A 26 5.69 -16.42 21.22
N GLU A 27 5.96 -17.53 20.53
CA GLU A 27 7.21 -17.79 19.83
C GLU A 27 6.98 -17.51 18.35
N VAL A 28 7.62 -16.44 17.82
CA VAL A 28 7.33 -15.91 16.48
C VAL A 28 8.48 -16.21 15.54
N SER A 29 8.17 -16.69 14.33
CA SER A 29 9.12 -16.82 13.23
C SER A 29 8.52 -16.35 11.93
N ILE A 30 9.33 -15.66 11.11
CA ILE A 30 9.00 -15.20 9.76
C ILE A 30 9.64 -16.14 8.74
N TYR A 31 8.90 -16.49 7.69
CA TYR A 31 9.35 -17.31 6.57
C TYR A 31 9.18 -16.52 5.27
N GLU A 32 10.31 -16.13 4.68
CA GLU A 32 10.37 -15.33 3.46
C GLU A 32 10.89 -16.20 2.31
N LYS A 33 10.21 -16.15 1.16
CA LYS A 33 10.59 -16.94 -0.02
C LYS A 33 11.88 -16.49 -0.70
N ASN A 34 12.21 -15.21 -0.60
CA ASN A 34 13.43 -14.64 -1.16
C ASN A 34 14.62 -14.90 -0.24
N ASN A 35 15.82 -14.71 -0.75
CA ASN A 35 17.07 -14.86 0.00
C ASN A 35 17.37 -13.67 0.94
N SER A 36 16.61 -12.58 0.80
CA SER A 36 16.72 -11.37 1.64
C SER A 36 15.41 -10.59 1.63
N ILE A 37 15.26 -9.68 2.59
CA ILE A 37 14.23 -8.64 2.50
C ILE A 37 14.74 -7.58 1.52
N ASN A 38 13.93 -7.31 0.49
CA ASN A 38 14.30 -6.33 -0.53
C ASN A 38 14.28 -4.92 0.07
N LEU A 39 15.47 -4.39 0.30
CA LEU A 39 15.74 -3.01 0.74
C LEU A 39 16.21 -2.11 -0.42
N GLU A 40 16.07 -2.53 -1.68
CA GLU A 40 16.39 -1.66 -2.80
C GLU A 40 15.66 -0.34 -2.67
N LYS A 41 16.36 0.75 -3.00
CA LYS A 41 15.78 2.10 -3.10
C LYS A 41 14.54 2.01 -3.98
N GLY A 42 13.39 2.01 -3.35
CA GLY A 42 12.10 1.93 -4.01
C GLY A 42 11.53 3.31 -4.22
N TYR A 43 10.23 3.34 -4.35
CA TYR A 43 9.47 4.57 -4.51
C TYR A 43 8.92 5.05 -3.17
N GLY A 44 8.49 6.31 -3.15
CA GLY A 44 7.81 6.87 -2.01
C GLY A 44 6.51 6.16 -1.67
N ILE A 45 6.17 6.18 -0.39
CA ILE A 45 4.86 5.78 0.13
C ILE A 45 4.29 6.89 1.01
N GLN A 46 2.99 6.80 1.24
CA GLN A 46 2.26 7.70 2.11
C GLN A 46 1.64 6.89 3.23
N LEU A 47 1.77 7.39 4.45
CA LEU A 47 1.22 6.80 5.67
C LEU A 47 0.17 7.75 6.26
N SER A 48 -1.06 7.29 6.35
CA SER A 48 -2.13 8.03 7.00
C SER A 48 -1.94 8.05 8.52
N VAL A 49 -2.52 9.04 9.17
CA VAL A 49 -2.34 9.34 10.59
C VAL A 49 -2.59 8.13 11.49
N ASN A 50 -3.65 7.35 11.22
CA ASN A 50 -3.94 6.12 11.97
C ASN A 50 -2.80 5.11 11.91
N SER A 51 -2.18 4.90 10.74
CA SER A 51 -1.05 3.97 10.61
C SER A 51 0.22 4.51 11.29
N VAL A 52 0.47 5.81 11.23
CA VAL A 52 1.59 6.45 11.94
C VAL A 52 1.41 6.28 13.46
N LYS A 53 0.21 6.53 13.99
CA LYS A 53 -0.12 6.29 15.39
C LYS A 53 0.18 4.85 15.83
N LEU A 54 -0.11 3.88 14.98
CA LEU A 54 0.17 2.47 15.27
C LEU A 54 1.67 2.16 15.22
N LEU A 55 2.38 2.72 14.25
CA LEU A 55 3.83 2.58 14.11
C LEU A 55 4.59 3.26 15.27
N ASN A 56 4.09 4.38 15.78
CA ASN A 56 4.70 5.09 16.92
C ASN A 56 4.73 4.22 18.19
N LYS A 57 3.80 3.26 18.33
CA LYS A 57 3.83 2.28 19.43
C LYS A 57 5.09 1.40 19.45
N ILE A 58 5.76 1.28 18.31
CA ILE A 58 7.02 0.54 18.17
C ILE A 58 8.22 1.45 17.89
N GLY A 59 8.05 2.78 18.09
CA GLY A 59 9.13 3.76 18.01
C GLY A 59 9.39 4.35 16.63
N PHE A 60 8.40 4.43 15.73
CA PHE A 60 8.52 5.02 14.40
C PHE A 60 8.86 6.53 14.45
N GLN A 61 8.43 7.23 15.50
CA GLN A 61 8.82 8.63 15.72
C GLN A 61 10.34 8.83 15.77
N ASN A 62 11.11 7.81 16.18
CA ASN A 62 12.57 7.86 16.33
C ASN A 62 13.33 7.72 14.99
N ILE A 63 12.66 7.44 13.88
CA ILE A 63 13.30 7.51 12.55
C ILE A 63 13.79 8.94 12.33
N ASN A 64 14.98 9.07 11.75
CA ASN A 64 15.57 10.37 11.45
C ASN A 64 14.56 11.30 10.76
N PHE A 65 14.47 12.53 11.24
CA PHE A 65 13.61 13.56 10.69
C PHE A 65 13.89 13.79 9.19
N GLU A 66 15.16 13.77 8.79
CA GLU A 66 15.60 13.95 7.41
C GLU A 66 15.05 12.91 6.43
N GLU A 67 14.68 11.72 6.91
CA GLU A 67 14.15 10.61 6.10
C GLU A 67 12.62 10.60 5.97
N LYS A 68 11.94 11.58 6.56
CA LYS A 68 10.48 11.72 6.57
C LYS A 68 10.06 13.10 6.12
N PHE A 69 8.85 13.19 5.57
CA PHE A 69 8.21 14.46 5.28
C PHE A 69 6.76 14.46 5.80
N PHE A 70 6.24 15.65 6.14
CA PHE A 70 4.93 15.81 6.78
C PHE A 70 4.07 16.80 6.01
N PRO A 71 3.45 16.38 4.89
CA PRO A 71 2.58 17.26 4.13
C PRO A 71 1.32 17.60 4.93
N ASN A 72 0.87 18.84 4.80
CA ASN A 72 -0.34 19.33 5.47
C ASN A 72 -1.59 19.27 4.58
N LYS A 73 -1.40 19.23 3.25
CA LYS A 73 -2.49 19.31 2.27
C LYS A 73 -2.27 18.34 1.11
N VAL A 74 -3.40 18.01 0.47
CA VAL A 74 -3.40 17.46 -0.88
C VAL A 74 -3.95 18.53 -1.80
N ASN A 75 -3.10 19.09 -2.66
CA ASN A 75 -3.45 20.09 -3.64
C ASN A 75 -3.92 19.41 -4.92
N PHE A 76 -5.14 19.67 -5.35
CA PHE A 76 -5.71 19.12 -6.58
C PHE A 76 -5.57 20.10 -7.74
N TYR A 77 -5.03 19.61 -8.85
CA TYR A 77 -4.80 20.38 -10.07
C TYR A 77 -5.46 19.71 -11.28
N SER A 78 -5.79 20.49 -12.29
CA SER A 78 -6.19 20.00 -13.59
C SER A 78 -4.96 19.83 -14.50
N LEU A 79 -4.77 18.64 -15.09
CA LEU A 79 -3.73 18.43 -16.09
C LEU A 79 -3.96 19.23 -17.36
N LYS A 80 -5.22 19.50 -17.73
CA LYS A 80 -5.56 20.19 -18.98
C LYS A 80 -5.04 21.64 -19.03
N ASN A 81 -5.22 22.39 -17.96
CA ASN A 81 -4.87 23.82 -17.92
C ASN A 81 -3.96 24.18 -16.74
N LYS A 82 -3.40 23.20 -16.07
CA LYS A 82 -2.51 23.35 -14.92
C LYS A 82 -3.08 24.18 -13.76
N SER A 83 -4.39 24.48 -13.78
CA SER A 83 -5.03 25.28 -12.75
C SER A 83 -5.33 24.48 -11.50
N LYS A 84 -5.23 25.13 -10.35
CA LYS A 84 -5.61 24.57 -9.06
C LYS A 84 -7.13 24.41 -8.99
N ILE A 85 -7.57 23.22 -8.60
CA ILE A 85 -9.00 22.89 -8.40
C ILE A 85 -9.40 23.23 -6.97
N CYS A 86 -8.72 22.63 -5.99
CA CYS A 86 -8.97 22.83 -4.56
C CYS A 86 -7.82 22.25 -3.73
N ASP A 87 -7.85 22.51 -2.43
CA ASP A 87 -6.96 21.93 -1.42
C ASP A 87 -7.77 21.13 -0.42
N LEU A 88 -7.30 19.92 -0.13
CA LEU A 88 -7.79 19.12 0.97
C LEU A 88 -6.80 19.24 2.14
N ASP A 89 -7.22 19.85 3.21
CA ASP A 89 -6.45 19.91 4.44
C ASP A 89 -6.46 18.54 5.16
N ILE A 90 -5.30 17.87 5.21
CA ILE A 90 -5.12 16.61 5.92
C ILE A 90 -4.50 16.83 7.30
N SER A 91 -3.98 18.04 7.59
CA SER A 91 -3.42 18.36 8.90
C SER A 91 -4.46 18.37 10.02
N ALA A 92 -5.74 18.59 9.68
CA ALA A 92 -6.86 18.51 10.61
C ALA A 92 -7.02 17.12 11.27
N PHE A 93 -6.37 16.09 10.74
CA PHE A 93 -6.35 14.74 11.31
C PHE A 93 -5.09 14.46 12.13
N ASN A 94 -4.08 15.32 12.07
CA ASN A 94 -2.82 15.16 12.79
C ASN A 94 -3.00 15.42 14.28
N SER A 95 -2.20 14.75 15.11
CA SER A 95 -1.92 15.12 16.49
C SER A 95 -0.48 15.62 16.59
N HIS A 96 -0.01 15.93 17.80
CA HIS A 96 1.37 16.38 18.00
C HIS A 96 2.40 15.34 17.49
N GLU A 97 2.18 14.07 17.80
CA GLU A 97 3.11 12.99 17.47
C GLU A 97 2.69 12.20 16.22
N ASP A 98 1.38 12.10 15.95
CA ASP A 98 0.85 11.30 14.85
C ASP A 98 0.51 12.23 13.68
N ARG A 99 1.41 12.32 12.71
CA ARG A 99 1.26 13.19 11.55
C ARG A 99 1.21 12.36 10.27
N TYR A 100 0.39 12.77 9.33
CA TYR A 100 0.45 12.21 7.98
C TYR A 100 1.89 12.28 7.48
N THR A 101 2.45 11.15 7.06
CA THR A 101 3.88 11.04 6.77
C THR A 101 4.09 10.46 5.37
N THR A 102 4.98 11.07 4.61
CA THR A 102 5.51 10.51 3.37
C THR A 102 7.00 10.19 3.55
N LEU A 103 7.45 9.09 2.97
CA LEU A 103 8.84 8.63 3.08
C LEU A 103 9.14 7.63 1.97
N GLN A 104 10.40 7.27 1.81
CA GLN A 104 10.79 6.16 0.94
C GLN A 104 10.30 4.83 1.52
N ARG A 105 9.82 3.92 0.67
CA ARG A 105 9.32 2.60 1.11
C ARG A 105 10.39 1.79 1.83
N PHE A 106 11.65 1.88 1.37
CA PHE A 106 12.75 1.16 2.00
C PHE A 106 12.98 1.60 3.44
N THR A 107 12.86 2.91 3.76
CA THR A 107 12.99 3.45 5.12
C THR A 107 12.00 2.80 6.09
N LEU A 108 10.74 2.62 5.66
CA LEU A 108 9.76 1.91 6.48
C LEU A 108 10.10 0.43 6.66
N ILE A 109 10.51 -0.24 5.58
CA ILE A 109 10.85 -1.68 5.65
C ILE A 109 12.10 -1.89 6.49
N ASP A 110 13.13 -1.07 6.34
CA ASP A 110 14.34 -1.14 7.15
C ASP A 110 14.03 -0.92 8.63
N PHE A 111 13.24 0.11 8.95
CA PHE A 111 12.75 0.34 10.31
C PHE A 111 12.07 -0.89 10.89
N LEU A 112 11.12 -1.50 10.17
CA LEU A 112 10.39 -2.68 10.64
C LEU A 112 11.30 -3.90 10.76
N ARG A 113 12.19 -4.11 9.81
CA ARG A 113 13.15 -5.22 9.80
C ARG A 113 14.10 -5.12 11.00
N ASN A 114 14.57 -3.92 11.34
CA ASN A 114 15.46 -3.69 12.47
C ASN A 114 14.77 -3.90 13.85
N LYS A 115 13.44 -3.99 13.89
CA LYS A 115 12.71 -4.43 15.09
C LYS A 115 12.74 -5.94 15.30
N ILE A 116 13.17 -6.73 14.32
CA ILE A 116 13.11 -8.18 14.35
C ILE A 116 14.55 -8.73 14.43
N PRO A 117 14.90 -9.52 15.45
CA PRO A 117 16.16 -10.26 15.49
C PRO A 117 16.35 -11.12 14.23
N SER A 118 17.55 -11.15 13.68
CA SER A 118 17.84 -11.82 12.42
C SER A 118 17.56 -13.32 12.45
N ASN A 119 17.73 -13.96 13.60
CA ASN A 119 17.47 -15.40 13.81
C ASN A 119 15.98 -15.76 13.76
N LEU A 120 15.07 -14.80 13.79
CA LEU A 120 13.63 -15.02 13.66
C LEU A 120 13.14 -14.93 12.20
N ILE A 121 14.01 -14.56 11.26
CA ILE A 121 13.69 -14.45 9.84
C ILE A 121 14.38 -15.59 9.07
N ASN A 122 13.57 -16.49 8.54
CA ASN A 122 14.00 -17.63 7.76
C ASN A 122 13.82 -17.33 6.26
N PHE A 123 14.92 -17.19 5.53
CA PHE A 123 14.93 -16.93 4.09
C PHE A 123 14.87 -18.21 3.26
N ASN A 124 14.60 -18.06 1.95
CA ASN A 124 14.44 -19.16 0.99
C ASN A 124 13.36 -20.18 1.39
N LYS A 125 12.31 -19.70 2.08
CA LYS A 125 11.22 -20.52 2.60
C LYS A 125 9.93 -20.27 1.79
N LYS A 126 9.91 -20.80 0.57
CA LYS A 126 8.74 -20.77 -0.29
C LYS A 126 7.77 -21.88 0.09
N VAL A 127 6.56 -21.53 0.49
CA VAL A 127 5.51 -22.49 0.86
C VAL A 127 5.02 -23.22 -0.38
N ILE A 128 4.94 -24.56 -0.29
CA ILE A 128 4.39 -25.44 -1.32
C ILE A 128 3.15 -26.19 -0.87
N GLU A 129 2.97 -26.39 0.45
CA GLU A 129 1.83 -27.11 1.00
C GLU A 129 1.50 -26.61 2.41
N VAL A 130 0.21 -26.62 2.77
CA VAL A 130 -0.29 -26.34 4.12
C VAL A 130 -1.28 -27.42 4.51
N GLN A 131 -0.98 -28.17 5.58
CA GLN A 131 -1.83 -29.20 6.16
C GLN A 131 -2.44 -28.67 7.46
N SER A 132 -3.75 -28.67 7.56
CA SER A 132 -4.48 -28.09 8.69
C SER A 132 -5.68 -28.95 9.05
N GLU A 133 -5.43 -30.12 9.64
CA GLU A 133 -6.47 -31.11 10.03
C GLU A 133 -6.83 -31.04 11.52
N SER A 134 -6.05 -30.30 12.32
CA SER A 134 -6.21 -30.20 13.77
C SER A 134 -5.99 -28.78 14.27
N GLU A 135 -5.75 -28.60 15.57
CA GLU A 135 -5.34 -27.34 16.17
C GLU A 135 -3.97 -26.86 15.71
N ILE A 136 -3.11 -27.79 15.24
CA ILE A 136 -1.76 -27.50 14.75
C ILE A 136 -1.78 -27.44 13.23
N THR A 137 -1.15 -26.43 12.67
CA THR A 137 -0.96 -26.28 11.23
C THR A 137 0.48 -26.63 10.87
N LYS A 138 0.64 -27.55 9.89
CA LYS A 138 1.93 -27.92 9.31
C LYS A 138 2.12 -27.20 7.98
N VAL A 139 3.28 -26.54 7.82
CA VAL A 139 3.66 -25.84 6.59
C VAL A 139 4.89 -26.51 6.01
N ILE A 140 4.84 -26.84 4.72
CA ILE A 140 5.93 -27.50 3.98
C ILE A 140 6.50 -26.52 2.97
N PHE A 141 7.82 -26.43 2.92
CA PHE A 141 8.56 -25.53 2.03
C PHE A 141 9.17 -26.29 0.83
N GLU A 142 9.53 -25.52 -0.21
CA GLU A 142 10.13 -26.04 -1.46
C GLU A 142 11.45 -26.81 -1.20
N ASP A 143 12.21 -26.45 -0.18
CA ASP A 143 13.43 -27.16 0.27
C ASP A 143 13.13 -28.46 1.04
N LYS A 144 11.88 -28.91 1.06
CA LYS A 144 11.38 -30.10 1.78
C LYS A 144 11.42 -30.00 3.31
N SER A 145 11.87 -28.89 3.88
CA SER A 145 11.71 -28.66 5.31
C SER A 145 10.26 -28.39 5.67
N SER A 146 9.88 -28.65 6.90
CA SER A 146 8.55 -28.35 7.41
C SER A 146 8.59 -27.76 8.81
N ILE A 147 7.53 -27.05 9.16
CA ILE A 147 7.33 -26.51 10.51
C ILE A 147 5.92 -26.84 10.96
N GLU A 148 5.73 -26.85 12.27
CA GLU A 148 4.43 -26.92 12.91
C GLU A 148 4.20 -25.67 13.77
N CYS A 149 3.00 -25.10 13.69
CA CYS A 149 2.64 -23.89 14.42
C CYS A 149 1.22 -23.97 14.95
N ASP A 150 0.97 -23.27 16.08
CA ASP A 150 -0.37 -23.08 16.64
C ASP A 150 -1.15 -22.05 15.81
N TYR A 151 -0.48 -21.02 15.31
CA TYR A 151 -1.10 -19.96 14.48
C TYR A 151 -0.29 -19.73 13.21
N LEU A 152 -0.98 -19.73 12.07
CA LEU A 152 -0.40 -19.39 10.77
C LEU A 152 -0.92 -18.03 10.31
N ILE A 153 -0.02 -17.08 10.06
CA ILE A 153 -0.34 -15.75 9.55
C ILE A 153 0.21 -15.59 8.14
N ILE A 154 -0.68 -15.38 7.18
CA ILE A 154 -0.35 -15.24 5.76
C ILE A 154 -0.24 -13.77 5.40
N SER A 155 0.93 -13.33 4.97
CA SER A 155 1.28 -11.95 4.58
C SER A 155 2.17 -11.90 3.33
N ASP A 156 2.08 -12.92 2.46
CA ASP A 156 2.91 -13.14 1.27
C ASP A 156 2.46 -12.34 0.02
N GLY A 157 1.67 -11.28 0.23
CA GLY A 157 1.34 -10.27 -0.76
C GLY A 157 0.15 -10.59 -1.66
N ALA A 158 -0.11 -9.70 -2.63
CA ALA A 158 -1.30 -9.72 -3.49
C ALA A 158 -1.50 -11.05 -4.23
N PHE A 159 -0.41 -11.65 -4.70
CA PHE A 159 -0.39 -12.93 -5.42
C PHE A 159 -0.11 -14.12 -4.49
N SER A 160 -0.65 -14.09 -3.28
CA SER A 160 -0.45 -15.11 -2.26
C SER A 160 -0.74 -16.52 -2.78
N LYS A 161 0.31 -17.33 -2.88
CA LYS A 161 0.18 -18.76 -3.18
C LYS A 161 -0.31 -19.54 -1.97
N THR A 162 0.13 -19.15 -0.78
CA THR A 162 -0.29 -19.78 0.48
C THR A 162 -1.79 -19.67 0.69
N ARG A 163 -2.39 -18.50 0.38
CA ARG A 163 -3.84 -18.31 0.40
C ARG A 163 -4.56 -19.28 -0.56
N SER A 164 -4.04 -19.43 -1.78
CA SER A 164 -4.61 -20.33 -2.79
C SER A 164 -4.52 -21.80 -2.40
N LEU A 165 -3.42 -22.21 -1.77
CA LEU A 165 -3.25 -23.57 -1.22
C LEU A 165 -4.31 -23.88 -0.16
N ILE A 166 -4.53 -22.98 0.81
CA ILE A 166 -5.54 -23.16 1.85
C ILE A 166 -6.96 -23.13 1.31
N ALA A 167 -7.20 -22.34 0.26
CA ALA A 167 -8.50 -22.26 -0.40
C ALA A 167 -8.83 -23.47 -1.28
N ASN A 168 -7.86 -24.33 -1.58
CA ASN A 168 -7.93 -25.39 -2.59
C ASN A 168 -8.45 -24.87 -3.95
N LYS A 169 -8.19 -23.61 -4.26
CA LYS A 169 -8.52 -22.96 -5.54
C LYS A 169 -7.56 -21.81 -5.79
N GLU A 170 -7.33 -21.49 -7.04
CA GLU A 170 -6.51 -20.34 -7.39
C GLU A 170 -7.26 -19.03 -7.05
N ILE A 171 -6.65 -18.19 -6.21
CA ILE A 171 -7.14 -16.85 -5.87
C ILE A 171 -6.12 -15.83 -6.33
N LYS A 172 -6.41 -15.16 -7.44
CA LYS A 172 -5.55 -14.12 -8.02
C LYS A 172 -6.25 -12.76 -8.01
N PRO A 173 -5.53 -11.66 -7.82
CA PRO A 173 -6.09 -10.34 -8.07
C PRO A 173 -6.30 -10.15 -9.58
N SER A 174 -7.29 -9.31 -9.93
CA SER A 174 -7.61 -8.99 -11.32
C SER A 174 -6.90 -7.73 -11.77
N TYR A 175 -6.49 -7.67 -13.03
CA TYR A 175 -5.95 -6.47 -13.65
C TYR A 175 -7.00 -5.36 -13.69
N PHE A 176 -6.65 -4.18 -13.20
CA PHE A 176 -7.56 -3.05 -13.04
C PHE A 176 -7.57 -2.10 -14.25
N ASN A 177 -7.21 -2.61 -15.43
CA ASN A 177 -7.08 -1.84 -16.66
C ASN A 177 -6.29 -0.53 -16.47
N SER A 178 -5.20 -0.61 -15.71
CA SER A 178 -4.36 0.55 -15.43
C SER A 178 -2.91 0.15 -15.23
N ILE A 179 -2.02 1.03 -15.69
CA ILE A 179 -0.58 0.98 -15.44
C ILE A 179 -0.22 2.10 -14.46
N ALA A 180 0.51 1.75 -13.41
CA ALA A 180 1.17 2.70 -12.55
C ALA A 180 2.59 2.93 -13.06
N VAL A 181 2.90 4.15 -13.49
CA VAL A 181 4.26 4.58 -13.79
C VAL A 181 4.81 5.29 -12.57
N ARG A 182 5.94 4.83 -12.09
CA ARG A 182 6.60 5.38 -10.90
C ARG A 182 8.00 5.87 -11.26
N GLY A 183 8.40 6.95 -10.62
CA GLY A 183 9.72 7.52 -10.76
C GLY A 183 10.07 8.39 -9.55
N ASN A 184 11.34 8.76 -9.46
CA ASN A 184 11.85 9.73 -8.51
C ASN A 184 12.21 11.02 -9.28
N ILE A 185 12.12 12.17 -8.60
CA ILE A 185 12.47 13.46 -9.18
C ILE A 185 13.02 14.38 -8.08
N ASP A 186 13.99 15.21 -8.42
CA ASP A 186 14.55 16.17 -7.47
C ASP A 186 13.74 17.46 -7.42
N GLN A 187 13.75 18.13 -6.30
CA GLN A 187 13.05 19.39 -6.07
C GLN A 187 13.42 20.46 -7.11
N ASN A 188 14.68 20.51 -7.51
CA ASN A 188 15.20 21.49 -8.48
C ASN A 188 14.60 21.33 -9.88
N ASP A 189 14.07 20.15 -10.18
CA ASP A 189 13.43 19.82 -11.46
C ASP A 189 11.90 20.05 -11.42
N LEU A 190 11.35 20.48 -10.26
CA LEU A 190 9.93 20.70 -10.03
C LEU A 190 9.57 22.18 -10.02
N TRP A 191 9.35 22.75 -11.19
CA TRP A 191 8.93 24.13 -11.34
C TRP A 191 7.41 24.26 -11.16
N ASN A 192 6.96 25.25 -10.38
CA ASN A 192 5.55 25.53 -10.13
C ASN A 192 4.75 24.43 -9.40
N ILE A 193 5.42 23.56 -8.64
CA ILE A 193 4.80 22.58 -7.75
C ILE A 193 5.02 23.03 -6.31
N ASP A 194 4.00 22.81 -5.47
CA ASP A 194 4.12 23.03 -4.03
C ASP A 194 5.03 21.97 -3.40
N HIS A 195 6.23 22.37 -2.97
CA HIS A 195 7.24 21.48 -2.40
C HIS A 195 6.90 21.01 -0.97
N ASN A 196 5.92 21.62 -0.32
CA ASN A 196 5.56 21.32 1.07
C ASN A 196 4.34 20.39 1.18
N ASN A 197 3.70 20.08 0.07
CA ASN A 197 2.44 19.34 0.08
C ASN A 197 2.39 18.27 -1.02
N ILE A 198 1.34 17.46 -0.98
CA ILE A 198 1.06 16.47 -2.02
C ILE A 198 0.36 17.19 -3.17
N SER A 199 0.90 17.10 -4.38
CA SER A 199 0.27 17.61 -5.59
C SER A 199 -0.36 16.47 -6.38
N LEU A 200 -1.67 16.49 -6.56
CA LEU A 200 -2.47 15.50 -7.27
C LEU A 200 -3.10 16.13 -8.51
N PHE A 201 -2.73 15.63 -9.68
CA PHE A 201 -3.14 16.17 -10.98
C PHE A 201 -4.17 15.25 -11.63
N LEU A 202 -5.31 15.80 -12.03
CA LEU A 202 -6.45 15.09 -12.62
C LEU A 202 -6.53 15.34 -14.12
N GLY A 203 -6.49 14.27 -14.90
CA GLY A 203 -6.55 14.31 -16.37
C GLY A 203 -7.57 13.34 -16.95
N SER A 204 -7.61 13.26 -18.28
CA SER A 204 -8.46 12.32 -18.98
C SER A 204 -7.85 10.92 -18.96
N ASN A 205 -8.52 9.95 -18.32
CA ASN A 205 -8.04 8.59 -18.14
C ASN A 205 -6.67 8.48 -17.43
N LEU A 206 -6.26 9.53 -16.73
CA LEU A 206 -4.96 9.66 -16.09
C LEU A 206 -5.09 10.51 -14.84
N HIS A 207 -4.42 10.11 -13.77
CA HIS A 207 -4.05 11.04 -12.69
C HIS A 207 -2.60 10.82 -12.30
N SER A 208 -1.94 11.87 -11.84
CA SER A 208 -0.58 11.76 -11.30
C SER A 208 -0.46 12.45 -9.95
N VAL A 209 0.47 11.95 -9.15
CA VAL A 209 0.74 12.47 -7.81
C VAL A 209 2.23 12.70 -7.66
N VAL A 210 2.60 13.88 -7.17
CA VAL A 210 3.96 14.25 -6.83
C VAL A 210 3.99 14.66 -5.38
N TYR A 211 4.94 14.15 -4.62
CA TYR A 211 5.05 14.48 -3.20
C TYR A 211 6.47 14.30 -2.67
N PRO A 212 6.91 15.14 -1.71
CA PRO A 212 8.21 14.98 -1.06
C PRO A 212 8.25 13.70 -0.24
N VAL A 213 9.43 13.07 -0.16
CA VAL A 213 9.63 11.83 0.61
C VAL A 213 10.68 11.96 1.71
N ASN A 214 11.39 13.08 1.75
CA ASN A 214 12.37 13.41 2.78
C ASN A 214 12.59 14.93 2.82
N GLN A 215 13.47 15.40 3.74
CA GLN A 215 13.82 16.83 3.83
C GLN A 215 14.89 17.25 2.83
N ASN A 216 15.52 16.30 2.12
CA ASN A 216 16.64 16.54 1.22
C ASN A 216 16.21 16.82 -0.23
N GLY A 217 14.98 17.24 -0.46
CA GLY A 217 14.48 17.63 -1.77
C GLY A 217 14.20 16.47 -2.73
N GLN A 218 14.05 15.24 -2.23
CA GLN A 218 13.63 14.11 -3.07
C GLN A 218 12.11 14.00 -3.10
N PHE A 219 11.58 13.80 -4.30
CA PHE A 219 10.14 13.63 -4.55
C PHE A 219 9.87 12.30 -5.23
N ASN A 220 8.71 11.76 -4.92
CA ASN A 220 8.15 10.61 -5.62
C ASN A 220 7.12 11.08 -6.65
N PHE A 221 7.22 10.54 -7.85
CA PHE A 221 6.21 10.64 -8.89
C PHE A 221 5.48 9.30 -9.06
N ILE A 222 4.17 9.36 -9.20
CA ILE A 222 3.35 8.23 -9.65
C ILE A 222 2.26 8.74 -10.58
N ALA A 223 2.12 8.08 -11.73
CA ALA A 223 0.99 8.31 -12.64
C ALA A 223 0.20 7.01 -12.81
N ILE A 224 -1.11 7.08 -12.72
CA ILE A 224 -2.02 5.95 -12.97
C ILE A 224 -2.74 6.22 -14.28
N LEU A 225 -2.30 5.53 -15.30
CA LEU A 225 -2.84 5.62 -16.67
C LEU A 225 -3.82 4.48 -16.90
N ARG A 226 -5.04 4.78 -17.37
CA ARG A 226 -5.96 3.75 -17.84
C ARG A 226 -5.45 3.15 -19.16
N LYS A 227 -5.13 1.87 -19.13
CA LYS A 227 -4.58 1.13 -20.28
C LYS A 227 -5.10 -0.29 -20.25
N LYS A 228 -5.69 -0.74 -21.34
CA LYS A 228 -6.08 -2.15 -21.51
C LYS A 228 -4.86 -2.94 -21.97
N LEU A 229 -4.66 -4.08 -21.36
CA LEU A 229 -3.65 -5.06 -21.76
C LEU A 229 -4.33 -6.39 -22.05
N ASN A 230 -3.81 -7.12 -23.01
CA ASN A 230 -4.26 -8.47 -23.30
C ASN A 230 -3.60 -9.51 -22.39
N SER A 231 -4.03 -10.75 -22.44
CA SER A 231 -3.55 -11.83 -21.56
C SER A 231 -2.05 -12.11 -21.74
N ASN A 232 -1.54 -12.00 -22.98
CA ASN A 232 -0.13 -12.25 -23.27
C ASN A 232 0.76 -11.15 -22.68
N GLU A 233 0.34 -9.88 -22.80
CA GLU A 233 1.04 -8.76 -22.18
C GLU A 233 1.06 -8.87 -20.64
N LEU A 234 -0.06 -9.28 -20.04
CA LEU A 234 -0.15 -9.46 -18.58
C LEU A 234 0.67 -10.65 -18.07
N ALA A 235 0.85 -11.69 -18.88
CA ALA A 235 1.67 -12.85 -18.54
C ALA A 235 3.17 -12.54 -18.64
N ASN A 236 3.54 -11.56 -19.46
CA ASN A 236 4.94 -11.18 -19.69
C ASN A 236 5.39 -10.06 -18.73
N TYR A 237 5.81 -10.42 -17.53
CA TYR A 237 6.28 -9.43 -16.54
C TYR A 237 7.51 -8.63 -16.99
N SER A 238 8.36 -9.17 -17.88
CA SER A 238 9.53 -8.45 -18.39
C SER A 238 9.14 -7.27 -19.28
N LEU A 239 7.94 -7.29 -19.88
CA LEU A 239 7.40 -6.20 -20.69
C LEU A 239 7.39 -4.88 -19.92
N PHE A 240 7.00 -4.89 -18.65
CA PHE A 240 6.84 -3.68 -17.85
C PHE A 240 8.15 -2.99 -17.47
N ASN A 241 9.29 -3.65 -17.67
CA ASN A 241 10.63 -3.09 -17.51
C ASN A 241 11.38 -2.95 -18.86
N ASN A 242 10.71 -3.25 -19.97
CA ASN A 242 11.27 -3.07 -21.30
C ASN A 242 11.28 -1.58 -21.65
N ASP A 243 12.41 -1.08 -22.18
CA ASP A 243 12.59 0.33 -22.50
C ASP A 243 11.57 0.86 -23.51
N GLU A 244 11.18 0.05 -24.48
CA GLU A 244 10.18 0.41 -25.49
C GLU A 244 8.79 0.60 -24.85
N PHE A 245 8.37 -0.32 -23.97
CA PHE A 245 7.09 -0.23 -23.25
C PHE A 245 7.08 0.97 -22.31
N VAL A 246 8.16 1.17 -21.56
CA VAL A 246 8.31 2.30 -20.64
C VAL A 246 8.27 3.62 -21.42
N SER A 247 9.07 3.75 -22.49
CA SER A 247 9.12 4.96 -23.31
C SER A 247 7.78 5.27 -23.99
N SER A 248 7.10 4.26 -24.55
CA SER A 248 5.77 4.43 -25.14
C SER A 248 4.74 4.87 -24.11
N THR A 249 4.80 4.33 -22.89
CA THR A 249 3.88 4.70 -21.80
C THR A 249 4.18 6.11 -21.29
N LEU A 250 5.45 6.50 -21.18
CA LEU A 250 5.85 7.87 -20.83
C LEU A 250 5.41 8.87 -21.89
N PHE A 251 5.55 8.54 -23.16
CA PHE A 251 5.03 9.36 -24.25
C PHE A 251 3.53 9.58 -24.16
N GLU A 252 2.76 8.53 -23.79
CA GLU A 252 1.32 8.65 -23.57
C GLU A 252 0.98 9.58 -22.40
N ILE A 253 1.74 9.52 -21.32
CA ILE A 253 1.60 10.39 -20.13
C ILE A 253 2.00 11.83 -20.46
N SER A 254 3.08 12.06 -21.21
CA SER A 254 3.61 13.39 -21.55
C SER A 254 2.64 14.24 -22.38
N LYS A 255 1.61 13.63 -22.98
CA LYS A 255 0.54 14.36 -23.65
C LYS A 255 -0.31 15.22 -22.69
N GLN A 256 -0.28 14.93 -21.40
CA GLN A 256 -1.08 15.62 -20.39
C GLN A 256 -0.22 16.11 -19.21
N VAL A 257 0.71 15.31 -18.73
CA VAL A 257 1.66 15.71 -17.67
C VAL A 257 2.70 16.68 -18.23
N ASP A 258 3.19 17.56 -17.39
CA ASP A 258 4.22 18.52 -17.76
C ASP A 258 5.45 17.78 -18.31
N ARG A 259 5.89 18.18 -19.50
CA ARG A 259 7.00 17.55 -20.20
C ARG A 259 8.29 17.62 -19.37
N ASN A 260 8.51 18.76 -18.71
CA ASN A 260 9.68 18.94 -17.84
C ASN A 260 9.72 17.92 -16.69
N ILE A 261 8.57 17.59 -16.09
CA ILE A 261 8.49 16.54 -15.06
C ILE A 261 8.89 15.20 -15.66
N VAL A 262 8.28 14.83 -16.82
CA VAL A 262 8.49 13.51 -17.44
C VAL A 262 9.94 13.31 -17.87
N GLU A 263 10.59 14.33 -18.39
CA GLU A 263 11.99 14.30 -18.88
C GLU A 263 13.02 14.20 -17.73
N ASN A 264 12.68 14.70 -16.54
CA ASN A 264 13.57 14.67 -15.37
C ASN A 264 13.27 13.49 -14.40
N LEU A 265 12.35 12.61 -14.74
CA LEU A 265 12.10 11.40 -13.95
C LEU A 265 13.30 10.45 -13.98
N ARG A 266 13.63 9.89 -12.83
CA ARG A 266 14.68 8.87 -12.64
C ARG A 266 14.09 7.58 -12.10
N ASP A 267 14.79 6.46 -12.28
CA ASP A 267 14.41 5.13 -11.80
C ASP A 267 13.00 4.72 -12.25
N ILE A 268 12.66 5.01 -13.50
CA ILE A 268 11.29 4.83 -13.99
C ILE A 268 10.97 3.35 -14.15
N LYS A 269 9.82 2.93 -13.60
CA LYS A 269 9.27 1.58 -13.79
C LYS A 269 7.77 1.63 -13.99
N CYS A 270 7.28 0.71 -14.81
CA CYS A 270 5.85 0.49 -15.02
C CYS A 270 5.37 -0.72 -14.21
N PHE A 271 4.19 -0.62 -13.65
CA PHE A 271 3.56 -1.70 -12.88
C PHE A 271 2.10 -1.85 -13.31
N PRO A 272 1.67 -3.04 -13.73
CA PRO A 272 0.24 -3.29 -13.92
C PRO A 272 -0.46 -3.22 -12.56
N VAL A 273 -1.57 -2.49 -12.51
CA VAL A 273 -2.36 -2.37 -11.27
C VAL A 273 -3.27 -3.57 -11.15
N PHE A 274 -3.10 -4.33 -10.08
CA PHE A 274 -3.96 -5.46 -9.72
C PHE A 274 -4.76 -5.14 -8.46
N VAL A 275 -6.01 -5.58 -8.41
CA VAL A 275 -6.92 -5.39 -7.28
C VAL A 275 -7.61 -6.71 -6.92
N SER A 276 -7.92 -6.89 -5.65
CA SER A 276 -8.67 -8.05 -5.20
C SER A 276 -10.15 -7.94 -5.62
N THR A 277 -10.74 -9.06 -6.01
CA THR A 277 -12.14 -9.17 -6.40
C THR A 277 -12.98 -9.85 -5.33
N GLU A 278 -12.37 -10.69 -4.50
CA GLU A 278 -13.01 -11.42 -3.41
C GLU A 278 -12.17 -11.33 -2.13
N ILE A 279 -12.83 -11.54 -0.99
CA ILE A 279 -12.18 -11.72 0.31
C ILE A 279 -12.33 -13.18 0.69
N PHE A 280 -11.20 -13.88 0.80
CA PHE A 280 -11.18 -15.26 1.27
C PHE A 280 -10.98 -15.31 2.78
N GLN A 281 -11.73 -16.18 3.43
CA GLN A 281 -11.60 -16.48 4.86
C GLN A 281 -11.28 -17.96 5.05
N PRO A 282 -10.17 -18.28 5.73
CA PRO A 282 -9.87 -19.65 6.10
C PRO A 282 -10.96 -20.24 7.01
N LYS A 283 -11.26 -21.52 6.82
CA LYS A 283 -12.19 -22.25 7.73
C LYS A 283 -11.55 -22.53 9.09
N ASN A 284 -10.23 -22.80 9.10
CA ASN A 284 -9.47 -23.00 10.34
C ASN A 284 -9.30 -21.67 11.05
N LYS A 285 -9.71 -21.61 12.32
CA LYS A 285 -9.66 -20.41 13.16
C LYS A 285 -8.24 -19.99 13.55
N ASN A 286 -7.27 -20.87 13.39
CA ASN A 286 -5.86 -20.62 13.70
C ASN A 286 -5.07 -20.09 12.49
N ILE A 287 -5.73 -19.89 11.34
CA ILE A 287 -5.13 -19.34 10.13
C ILE A 287 -5.69 -17.95 9.86
N TYR A 288 -4.80 -16.98 9.74
CA TYR A 288 -5.15 -15.58 9.49
C TYR A 288 -4.46 -15.06 8.22
N ILE A 289 -5.11 -14.13 7.54
CA ILE A 289 -4.57 -13.47 6.35
C ILE A 289 -4.53 -11.97 6.61
N ILE A 290 -3.39 -11.33 6.31
CA ILE A 290 -3.19 -9.90 6.52
C ILE A 290 -2.50 -9.24 5.32
N GLY A 291 -2.50 -7.90 5.30
CA GLY A 291 -1.87 -7.11 4.25
C GLY A 291 -2.51 -7.31 2.87
N ASP A 292 -1.71 -7.20 1.82
CA ASP A 292 -2.17 -7.38 0.44
C ASP A 292 -2.61 -8.82 0.14
N ALA A 293 -2.16 -9.81 0.94
CA ALA A 293 -2.67 -11.17 0.86
C ALA A 293 -4.15 -11.26 1.27
N PHE A 294 -4.61 -10.38 2.17
CA PHE A 294 -6.01 -10.27 2.54
C PHE A 294 -6.80 -9.50 1.47
N PHE A 295 -6.33 -8.30 1.09
CA PHE A 295 -7.02 -7.50 0.09
C PHE A 295 -6.13 -6.39 -0.49
N THR A 296 -6.10 -6.28 -1.82
CA THR A 296 -5.36 -5.25 -2.57
C THR A 296 -6.32 -4.22 -3.14
N PHE A 297 -6.06 -2.94 -2.88
CA PHE A 297 -6.92 -1.81 -3.25
C PHE A 297 -6.42 -1.09 -4.51
N PRO A 298 -7.33 -0.39 -5.25
CA PRO A 298 -6.89 0.63 -6.20
C PRO A 298 -6.06 1.72 -5.51
N PRO A 299 -4.96 2.23 -6.13
CA PRO A 299 -3.99 3.11 -5.46
C PRO A 299 -4.41 4.59 -5.35
N THR A 300 -5.70 4.88 -5.25
CA THR A 300 -6.26 6.24 -5.30
C THR A 300 -6.41 6.94 -3.95
N PHE A 301 -6.20 6.22 -2.85
CA PHE A 301 -6.18 6.75 -1.48
C PHE A 301 -4.83 6.57 -0.79
N ALA A 302 -3.82 6.03 -1.49
CA ALA A 302 -2.52 5.68 -0.90
C ALA A 302 -2.62 4.81 0.37
N GLN A 303 -3.59 3.87 0.42
CA GLN A 303 -3.91 3.11 1.63
C GLN A 303 -3.18 1.77 1.74
N GLY A 304 -2.45 1.29 0.73
CA GLY A 304 -1.84 -0.05 0.76
C GLY A 304 -1.00 -0.32 2.02
N ALA A 305 0.01 0.51 2.27
CA ALA A 305 0.86 0.38 3.45
C ALA A 305 0.10 0.62 4.75
N SER A 306 -0.75 1.66 4.81
CA SER A 306 -1.53 1.98 6.01
C SER A 306 -2.50 0.86 6.39
N GLN A 307 -3.15 0.23 5.42
CA GLN A 307 -4.05 -0.89 5.66
C GLN A 307 -3.30 -2.17 6.03
N SER A 308 -2.08 -2.36 5.53
CA SER A 308 -1.20 -3.47 5.94
C SER A 308 -0.80 -3.38 7.42
N ILE A 309 -0.54 -2.17 7.91
CA ILE A 309 -0.24 -1.89 9.33
C ILE A 309 -1.49 -2.05 10.19
N GLU A 310 -2.60 -1.46 9.75
CA GLU A 310 -3.87 -1.48 10.48
C GLU A 310 -4.37 -2.91 10.69
N VAL A 311 -4.41 -3.74 9.65
CA VAL A 311 -4.89 -5.12 9.75
C VAL A 311 -4.01 -5.98 10.65
N ALA A 312 -2.70 -5.78 10.62
CA ALA A 312 -1.79 -6.51 11.50
C ALA A 312 -2.00 -6.11 12.97
N HIS A 313 -2.23 -4.82 13.25
CA HIS A 313 -2.52 -4.35 14.60
C HIS A 313 -3.89 -4.85 15.11
N GLU A 314 -4.91 -4.85 14.27
CA GLU A 314 -6.24 -5.39 14.61
C GLU A 314 -6.14 -6.89 14.93
N LEU A 315 -5.37 -7.66 14.16
CA LEU A 315 -5.12 -9.06 14.45
C LEU A 315 -4.36 -9.25 15.78
N TYR A 316 -3.35 -8.44 16.04
CA TYR A 316 -2.63 -8.46 17.32
C TYR A 316 -3.58 -8.23 18.51
N LYS A 317 -4.46 -7.23 18.42
CA LYS A 317 -5.49 -7.01 19.46
C LYS A 317 -6.44 -8.19 19.62
N ASN A 318 -6.78 -8.89 18.52
CA ASN A 318 -7.58 -10.09 18.58
C ASN A 318 -6.90 -11.20 19.38
N PHE A 319 -5.60 -11.35 19.25
CA PHE A 319 -4.80 -12.30 20.05
C PHE A 319 -4.74 -11.92 21.53
N GLU A 320 -4.66 -10.62 21.85
CA GLU A 320 -4.66 -10.14 23.25
C GLU A 320 -6.01 -10.34 23.94
N ASN A 321 -7.11 -10.09 23.23
CA ASN A 321 -8.44 -10.02 23.81
C ASN A 321 -9.26 -11.32 23.68
N GLY A 322 -8.78 -12.31 22.91
CA GLY A 322 -9.51 -13.57 22.67
C GLY A 322 -10.83 -13.40 21.90
N ASN A 323 -10.99 -12.32 21.15
CA ASN A 323 -12.22 -11.96 20.47
C ASN A 323 -12.30 -12.53 19.04
N ASP A 324 -13.37 -13.24 18.70
CA ASP A 324 -13.62 -13.83 17.36
C ASP A 324 -14.14 -12.81 16.32
N HIS A 325 -14.03 -11.50 16.57
CA HIS A 325 -14.65 -10.47 15.72
C HIS A 325 -13.73 -9.88 14.64
N PHE A 326 -12.44 -10.23 14.64
CA PHE A 326 -11.44 -9.68 13.69
C PHE A 326 -11.93 -9.75 12.23
N ASN A 327 -12.30 -10.92 11.75
CA ASN A 327 -12.68 -11.11 10.35
C ASN A 327 -13.89 -10.25 9.95
N LYS A 328 -14.93 -10.19 10.78
CA LYS A 328 -16.16 -9.45 10.50
C LYS A 328 -15.92 -7.94 10.40
N GLU A 329 -15.21 -7.39 11.36
CA GLU A 329 -14.88 -5.97 11.41
C GLU A 329 -13.93 -5.59 10.26
N ARG A 330 -12.91 -6.41 10.02
CA ARG A 330 -11.95 -6.20 8.94
C ARG A 330 -12.60 -6.22 7.55
N ILE A 331 -13.51 -7.15 7.30
CA ILE A 331 -14.25 -7.20 6.03
C ILE A 331 -15.07 -5.93 5.80
N LYS A 332 -15.79 -5.48 6.82
CA LYS A 332 -16.59 -4.24 6.75
C LYS A 332 -15.69 -3.03 6.42
N ARG A 333 -14.56 -2.92 7.11
CA ARG A 333 -13.55 -1.87 6.91
C ARG A 333 -13.00 -1.91 5.49
N THR A 334 -12.55 -3.09 5.04
CA THR A 334 -12.00 -3.33 3.71
C THR A 334 -12.98 -2.95 2.60
N LYS A 335 -14.24 -3.41 2.69
CA LYS A 335 -15.28 -3.07 1.71
C LYS A 335 -15.57 -1.57 1.64
N MET A 336 -15.51 -0.87 2.77
CA MET A 336 -15.68 0.59 2.79
C MET A 336 -14.54 1.30 2.05
N ILE A 337 -13.28 0.92 2.31
CA ILE A 337 -12.11 1.53 1.69
C ILE A 337 -12.06 1.20 0.19
N ASP A 338 -12.34 -0.04 -0.20
CA ASP A 338 -12.39 -0.46 -1.61
C ASP A 338 -13.41 0.34 -2.40
N ARG A 339 -14.63 0.49 -1.87
CA ARG A 339 -15.68 1.28 -2.51
C ARG A 339 -15.25 2.74 -2.72
N LYS A 340 -14.65 3.36 -1.71
CA LYS A 340 -14.15 4.74 -1.81
C LYS A 340 -12.99 4.85 -2.80
N SER A 341 -12.07 3.89 -2.81
CA SER A 341 -10.93 3.87 -3.74
C SER A 341 -11.40 3.71 -5.20
N LYS A 342 -12.35 2.83 -5.46
CA LYS A 342 -12.96 2.67 -6.79
C LYS A 342 -13.73 3.91 -7.23
N PHE A 343 -14.45 4.56 -6.31
CA PHE A 343 -15.15 5.81 -6.58
C PHE A 343 -14.16 6.93 -6.94
N ASN A 344 -13.07 7.10 -6.19
CA ASN A 344 -12.03 8.07 -6.52
C ASN A 344 -11.42 7.79 -7.89
N TYR A 345 -11.09 6.53 -8.17
CA TYR A 345 -10.54 6.15 -9.48
C TYR A 345 -11.48 6.57 -10.61
N PHE A 346 -12.76 6.30 -10.48
CA PHE A 346 -13.77 6.69 -11.47
C PHE A 346 -13.81 8.21 -11.68
N VAL A 347 -13.89 8.97 -10.59
CA VAL A 347 -14.00 10.43 -10.61
C VAL A 347 -12.72 11.10 -11.11
N PHE A 348 -11.56 10.58 -10.74
CA PHE A 348 -10.27 11.16 -11.14
C PHE A 348 -10.00 11.02 -12.64
N HIS A 349 -10.60 10.01 -13.28
CA HIS A 349 -10.37 9.67 -14.68
C HIS A 349 -11.48 10.12 -15.64
N PHE A 350 -12.29 11.11 -15.25
CA PHE A 350 -13.28 11.67 -16.17
C PHE A 350 -12.60 12.29 -17.39
N SER A 351 -13.17 11.98 -18.58
CA SER A 351 -12.74 12.53 -19.87
C SER A 351 -13.80 13.46 -20.50
N ASN A 352 -15.07 13.30 -20.13
CA ASN A 352 -16.15 14.16 -20.60
C ASN A 352 -16.04 15.57 -19.99
N PRO A 353 -16.01 16.66 -20.77
CA PRO A 353 -15.83 18.03 -20.28
C PRO A 353 -16.88 18.47 -19.26
N LEU A 354 -18.15 18.08 -19.44
CA LEU A 354 -19.22 18.41 -18.51
C LEU A 354 -19.02 17.72 -17.15
N MET A 355 -18.64 16.43 -17.17
CA MET A 355 -18.36 15.68 -15.96
C MET A 355 -17.13 16.23 -15.22
N ILE A 356 -16.10 16.65 -15.96
CA ILE A 356 -14.92 17.32 -15.38
C ILE A 356 -15.33 18.63 -14.69
N PHE A 357 -16.16 19.45 -15.35
CA PHE A 357 -16.65 20.72 -14.78
C PHE A 357 -17.44 20.47 -13.48
N ILE A 358 -18.41 19.54 -13.51
CA ILE A 358 -19.22 19.18 -12.34
C ILE A 358 -18.33 18.65 -11.21
N ARG A 359 -17.40 17.75 -11.51
CA ARG A 359 -16.43 17.22 -10.54
C ARG A 359 -15.65 18.36 -9.86
N ASN A 360 -15.09 19.27 -10.65
CA ASN A 360 -14.26 20.35 -10.12
C ASN A 360 -15.08 21.31 -9.23
N LEU A 361 -16.32 21.60 -9.62
CA LEU A 361 -17.23 22.41 -8.82
C LEU A 361 -17.58 21.72 -7.50
N LEU A 362 -17.95 20.45 -7.55
CA LEU A 362 -18.27 19.67 -6.35
C LEU A 362 -17.04 19.55 -5.42
N MET A 363 -15.87 19.30 -5.94
CA MET A 363 -14.64 19.21 -5.13
C MET A 363 -14.39 20.53 -4.39
N ARG A 364 -14.47 21.68 -5.06
CA ARG A 364 -14.31 23.01 -4.44
C ARG A 364 -15.28 23.25 -3.29
N TYR A 365 -16.50 22.73 -3.39
CA TYR A 365 -17.51 22.86 -2.34
C TYR A 365 -17.28 21.85 -1.21
N LEU A 366 -17.05 20.58 -1.55
CA LEU A 366 -16.97 19.48 -0.60
C LEU A 366 -15.75 19.58 0.34
N VAL A 367 -14.60 20.07 -0.16
CA VAL A 367 -13.39 20.24 0.68
C VAL A 367 -13.57 21.34 1.76
N LYS A 368 -14.57 22.20 1.65
CA LYS A 368 -14.92 23.21 2.67
C LYS A 368 -15.92 22.69 3.71
N ASN A 369 -16.52 21.52 3.46
CA ASN A 369 -17.52 20.93 4.34
C ASN A 369 -16.89 19.93 5.32
N ASN A 370 -16.68 20.36 6.57
CA ASN A 370 -16.07 19.54 7.61
C ASN A 370 -16.84 18.23 7.88
N ARG A 371 -18.18 18.22 7.76
CA ARG A 371 -18.97 16.98 7.93
C ARG A 371 -18.65 15.99 6.82
N PHE A 372 -18.58 16.46 5.58
CA PHE A 372 -18.18 15.63 4.44
C PHE A 372 -16.76 15.08 4.63
N ILE A 373 -15.78 15.95 4.93
CA ILE A 373 -14.37 15.54 5.13
C ILE A 373 -14.27 14.49 6.23
N ASN A 374 -14.90 14.70 7.38
CA ASN A 374 -14.90 13.72 8.46
C ASN A 374 -15.58 12.39 8.09
N SER A 375 -16.65 12.40 7.30
CA SER A 375 -17.33 11.18 6.87
C SER A 375 -16.60 10.46 5.74
N TYR A 376 -15.91 11.18 4.88
CA TYR A 376 -15.25 10.62 3.69
C TYR A 376 -13.80 10.25 3.96
N VAL A 377 -12.99 11.18 4.42
CA VAL A 377 -11.56 11.00 4.71
C VAL A 377 -11.37 10.54 6.16
N GLY A 378 -12.04 11.20 7.11
CA GLY A 378 -11.91 10.92 8.53
C GLY A 378 -12.22 9.49 8.92
N LYS A 379 -13.21 8.83 8.29
CA LYS A 379 -13.48 7.40 8.51
C LYS A 379 -12.37 6.47 8.05
N ILE A 380 -11.41 6.96 7.25
CA ILE A 380 -10.23 6.19 6.84
C ILE A 380 -9.07 6.49 7.80
N TYR A 381 -8.90 7.74 8.23
CA TYR A 381 -7.77 8.22 9.02
C TYR A 381 -7.98 8.16 10.54
N LYS A 382 -9.22 8.04 11.01
CA LYS A 382 -9.55 7.85 12.42
C LYS A 382 -10.00 6.41 12.65
N ASN A 383 -9.31 5.71 13.53
CA ASN A 383 -9.76 4.43 14.10
C ASN A 383 -10.40 4.70 15.45
#